data_e332fa8d37b4432a1cbb8a98be2ab6d5
#
_entry.id   e332fa8d37b4432a1cbb8a98be2ab6d5
#
_cell.length_a   1.000
_cell.length_b   1.000
_cell.length_c   1.000
_cell.angle_alpha   90.00
_cell.angle_beta   90.00
_cell.angle_gamma   90.00
#
_symmetry.space_group_name_H-M   'P 1'
#
loop_
_entity.id
_entity.type
_entity.pdbx_description
1 polymer ?
#
loop_
_entity_poly.entity_id
_entity_poly.type
_entity_poly.pdbx_seq_one_letter_code
_entity_poly.pdbx_strand_id
1 'polypeptide(L)'
;GILHHTRGEEAHTLEGRIVRTADRVAYINHDIDDAVRAGVIAESDIPRDIAAALGDTKSRRINTLVEAIVKNSDDTIKMDAETEKYYDKLHEFLFESVYKNPVAKSEETKVSGIVEGLIKYFFKNPEKMPEEYLKIAAAEGKERAVTDYIAGMTDHYAVTVFSDIYIPKAWSI
;
A
#
# COMPACT_ATOMS: atom_id res chain seq x y z
N GLY A 1 -9.30 -15.69 -4.08
CA GLY A 1 -8.32 -14.67 -4.46
C GLY A 1 -8.38 -13.47 -3.52
N ILE A 2 -9.30 -12.51 -3.72
CA ILE A 2 -9.32 -11.22 -3.00
C ILE A 2 -9.28 -11.38 -1.48
N LEU A 3 -10.07 -12.25 -0.88
CA LEU A 3 -10.13 -12.45 0.57
C LEU A 3 -8.80 -12.92 1.18
N HIS A 4 -8.00 -13.66 0.43
CA HIS A 4 -6.77 -14.31 0.91
C HIS A 4 -5.50 -13.80 0.22
N HIS A 5 -5.52 -12.60 -0.41
CA HIS A 5 -4.36 -12.13 -1.18
C HIS A 5 -3.22 -11.62 -0.30
N THR A 6 -3.48 -11.10 0.91
CA THR A 6 -2.45 -10.54 1.79
C THR A 6 -2.04 -11.51 2.89
N ARG A 7 -2.76 -11.52 4.01
CA ARG A 7 -2.45 -12.28 5.22
C ARG A 7 -3.58 -13.27 5.55
N GLY A 8 -3.28 -14.27 6.38
CA GLY A 8 -4.24 -15.29 6.81
C GLY A 8 -4.11 -16.58 6.04
N GLU A 9 -5.20 -17.31 5.92
CA GLU A 9 -5.23 -18.61 5.23
C GLU A 9 -4.85 -18.50 3.77
N GLU A 10 -4.20 -19.53 3.26
CA GLU A 10 -3.84 -19.61 1.86
C GLU A 10 -5.09 -19.77 0.98
N ALA A 11 -5.07 -19.21 -0.21
CA ALA A 11 -6.17 -19.37 -1.16
C ALA A 11 -6.33 -20.85 -1.56
N HIS A 12 -7.57 -21.32 -1.62
CA HIS A 12 -7.87 -22.73 -1.95
C HIS A 12 -7.55 -23.07 -3.41
N THR A 13 -7.59 -22.12 -4.33
CA THR A 13 -7.32 -22.32 -5.75
C THR A 13 -5.91 -21.90 -6.13
N LEU A 14 -5.34 -22.55 -7.15
CA LEU A 14 -4.01 -22.20 -7.67
C LEU A 14 -3.98 -20.76 -8.20
N GLU A 15 -5.04 -20.31 -8.88
CA GLU A 15 -5.16 -18.94 -9.36
C GLU A 15 -5.12 -17.92 -8.20
N GLY A 16 -5.79 -18.23 -7.10
CA GLY A 16 -5.75 -17.39 -5.89
C GLY A 16 -4.35 -17.32 -5.27
N ARG A 17 -3.59 -18.41 -5.31
CA ARG A 17 -2.20 -18.47 -4.84
C ARG A 17 -1.27 -17.72 -5.77
N ILE A 18 -1.49 -17.81 -7.10
CA ILE A 18 -0.75 -17.01 -8.09
C ILE A 18 -0.98 -15.51 -7.83
N VAL A 19 -2.22 -15.08 -7.63
CA VAL A 19 -2.53 -13.68 -7.32
C VAL A 19 -1.81 -13.22 -6.07
N ARG A 20 -1.83 -14.01 -4.98
CA ARG A 20 -1.11 -13.68 -3.73
C ARG A 20 0.40 -13.56 -3.94
N THR A 21 0.99 -14.46 -4.73
CA THR A 21 2.43 -14.45 -4.99
C THR A 21 2.81 -13.28 -5.89
N ALA A 22 2.02 -13.00 -6.93
CA ALA A 22 2.21 -11.83 -7.79
C ALA A 22 2.11 -10.51 -7.02
N ASP A 23 1.16 -10.43 -6.09
CA ASP A 23 0.98 -9.28 -5.21
C ASP A 23 2.22 -9.04 -4.33
N ARG A 24 2.78 -10.09 -3.72
CA ARG A 24 4.05 -10.01 -2.96
C ARG A 24 5.19 -9.46 -3.81
N VAL A 25 5.33 -9.92 -5.06
CA VAL A 25 6.36 -9.44 -6.00
C VAL A 25 6.12 -7.99 -6.39
N ALA A 26 4.86 -7.62 -6.63
CA ALA A 26 4.50 -6.26 -6.99
C ALA A 26 4.76 -5.28 -5.83
N TYR A 27 4.27 -5.58 -4.64
CA TYR A 27 4.42 -4.70 -3.47
C TYR A 27 5.86 -4.39 -3.14
N ILE A 28 6.73 -5.40 -3.00
CA ILE A 28 8.13 -5.16 -2.63
C ILE A 28 8.85 -4.25 -3.64
N ASN A 29 8.51 -4.36 -4.92
CA ASN A 29 9.09 -3.52 -5.96
C ASN A 29 8.49 -2.12 -6.03
N HIS A 30 7.21 -1.96 -5.71
CA HIS A 30 6.57 -0.66 -5.60
C HIS A 30 7.05 0.10 -4.36
N ASP A 31 7.19 -0.58 -3.23
CA ASP A 31 7.69 0.01 -1.99
C ASP A 31 9.12 0.55 -2.15
N ILE A 32 9.99 -0.14 -2.91
CA ILE A 32 11.32 0.37 -3.26
C ILE A 32 11.21 1.65 -4.09
N ASP A 33 10.40 1.66 -5.15
CA ASP A 33 10.23 2.83 -6.01
C ASP A 33 9.72 4.04 -5.22
N ASP A 34 8.74 3.82 -4.36
CA ASP A 34 8.14 4.87 -3.55
C ASP A 34 9.12 5.39 -2.50
N ALA A 35 9.90 4.51 -1.87
CA ALA A 35 10.94 4.90 -0.92
C ALA A 35 12.08 5.68 -1.58
N VAL A 36 12.48 5.30 -2.80
CA VAL A 36 13.48 6.04 -3.59
C VAL A 36 12.92 7.39 -4.02
N ARG A 37 11.70 7.44 -4.50
CA ARG A 37 11.02 8.70 -4.90
C ARG A 37 10.85 9.65 -3.72
N ALA A 38 10.56 9.12 -2.54
CA ALA A 38 10.45 9.89 -1.30
C ALA A 38 11.81 10.30 -0.71
N GLY A 39 12.94 9.82 -1.28
CA GLY A 39 14.28 10.11 -0.77
C GLY A 39 14.60 9.44 0.56
N VAL A 40 13.86 8.39 0.93
CA VAL A 40 14.06 7.61 2.16
C VAL A 40 15.25 6.66 2.01
N ILE A 41 15.41 6.07 0.84
CA ILE A 41 16.57 5.26 0.43
C ILE A 41 16.99 5.62 -1.00
N ALA A 42 18.20 5.22 -1.39
CA ALA A 42 18.63 5.14 -2.78
C ALA A 42 18.67 3.67 -3.24
N GLU A 43 18.54 3.40 -4.55
CA GLU A 43 18.67 2.02 -5.06
C GLU A 43 20.03 1.39 -4.71
N SER A 44 21.08 2.21 -4.58
CA SER A 44 22.42 1.78 -4.15
C SER A 44 22.51 1.31 -2.70
N ASP A 45 21.51 1.62 -1.88
CA ASP A 45 21.47 1.21 -0.47
C ASP A 45 21.03 -0.25 -0.31
N ILE A 46 20.42 -0.82 -1.35
CA ILE A 46 20.08 -2.25 -1.36
C ILE A 46 21.38 -3.06 -1.25
N PRO A 47 21.48 -3.97 -0.27
CA PRO A 47 22.70 -4.78 -0.08
C PRO A 47 23.15 -5.48 -1.36
N ARG A 48 24.46 -5.44 -1.63
CA ARG A 48 25.04 -5.95 -2.88
C ARG A 48 24.75 -7.43 -3.14
N ASP A 49 24.67 -8.24 -2.11
CA ASP A 49 24.34 -9.65 -2.22
C ASP A 49 22.90 -9.85 -2.68
N ILE A 50 21.97 -9.03 -2.21
CA ILE A 50 20.58 -9.03 -2.63
C ILE A 50 20.45 -8.54 -4.09
N ALA A 51 21.10 -7.43 -4.42
CA ALA A 51 21.10 -6.90 -5.78
C ALA A 51 21.74 -7.86 -6.79
N ALA A 52 22.79 -8.59 -6.40
CA ALA A 52 23.41 -9.61 -7.25
C ALA A 52 22.51 -10.82 -7.47
N ALA A 53 21.76 -11.24 -6.45
CA ALA A 53 20.88 -12.41 -6.53
C ALA A 53 19.54 -12.12 -7.24
N LEU A 54 18.91 -11.00 -6.90
CA LEU A 54 17.56 -10.67 -7.41
C LEU A 54 17.57 -9.70 -8.60
N GLY A 55 18.65 -8.93 -8.78
CA GLY A 55 18.77 -7.88 -9.80
C GLY A 55 18.90 -6.49 -9.21
N ASP A 56 19.73 -5.68 -9.84
CA ASP A 56 20.12 -4.32 -9.46
C ASP A 56 19.10 -3.25 -9.95
N THR A 57 18.12 -3.64 -10.73
CA THR A 57 17.04 -2.77 -11.22
C THR A 57 15.68 -3.41 -10.97
N LYS A 58 14.63 -2.58 -10.89
CA LYS A 58 13.25 -3.05 -10.75
C LYS A 58 12.90 -4.14 -11.77
N SER A 59 13.19 -3.88 -13.06
CA SER A 59 12.86 -4.83 -14.12
C SER A 59 13.58 -6.16 -13.96
N ARG A 60 14.86 -6.15 -13.57
CA ARG A 60 15.64 -7.39 -13.32
C ARG A 60 15.10 -8.13 -12.11
N ARG A 61 14.82 -7.43 -11.01
CA ARG A 61 14.22 -8.05 -9.81
C ARG A 61 12.89 -8.74 -10.12
N ILE A 62 11.98 -8.03 -10.78
CA ILE A 62 10.69 -8.61 -11.17
C ILE A 62 10.91 -9.84 -12.06
N ASN A 63 11.77 -9.75 -13.07
CA ASN A 63 12.04 -10.86 -13.97
C ASN A 63 12.60 -12.08 -13.22
N THR A 64 13.60 -11.88 -12.37
CA THR A 64 14.20 -12.96 -11.54
C THR A 64 13.16 -13.65 -10.67
N LEU A 65 12.33 -12.86 -9.96
CA LEU A 65 11.29 -13.40 -9.07
C LEU A 65 10.21 -14.15 -9.86
N VAL A 66 9.74 -13.58 -10.98
CA VAL A 66 8.73 -14.23 -11.83
C VAL A 66 9.27 -15.51 -12.47
N GLU A 67 10.52 -15.50 -12.98
CA GLU A 67 11.14 -16.70 -13.53
C GLU A 67 11.33 -17.79 -12.47
N ALA A 68 11.73 -17.44 -11.24
CA ALA A 68 11.86 -18.38 -10.16
C ALA A 68 10.51 -19.03 -9.82
N ILE A 69 9.43 -18.23 -9.79
CA ILE A 69 8.08 -18.75 -9.56
C ILE A 69 7.66 -19.70 -10.70
N VAL A 70 7.82 -19.27 -11.96
CA VAL A 70 7.40 -20.09 -13.11
C VAL A 70 8.17 -21.39 -13.21
N LYS A 71 9.48 -21.37 -12.93
CA LYS A 71 10.33 -22.57 -13.03
C LYS A 71 10.11 -23.59 -11.90
N ASN A 72 9.66 -23.14 -10.72
CA ASN A 72 9.59 -23.98 -9.52
C ASN A 72 8.16 -24.29 -9.09
N SER A 73 7.16 -23.70 -9.73
CA SER A 73 5.74 -24.01 -9.45
C SER A 73 5.25 -25.21 -10.24
N ASP A 74 4.50 -26.05 -9.56
CA ASP A 74 3.79 -27.24 -10.09
C ASP A 74 2.37 -27.24 -9.50
N ASP A 75 2.06 -28.18 -8.62
CA ASP A 75 0.82 -28.19 -7.82
C ASP A 75 0.84 -27.15 -6.68
N THR A 76 1.98 -26.51 -6.45
CA THR A 76 2.15 -25.43 -5.48
C THR A 76 2.86 -24.25 -6.11
N ILE A 77 2.43 -23.04 -5.77
CA ILE A 77 3.05 -21.81 -6.26
C ILE A 77 4.19 -21.43 -5.30
N LYS A 78 5.43 -21.49 -5.78
CA LYS A 78 6.64 -21.25 -4.96
C LYS A 78 7.82 -20.75 -5.78
N MET A 79 8.77 -20.15 -5.12
CA MET A 79 10.12 -19.89 -5.63
C MET A 79 11.04 -21.03 -5.19
N ASP A 80 12.25 -21.11 -5.76
CA ASP A 80 13.31 -21.93 -5.17
C ASP A 80 13.80 -21.32 -3.84
N ALA A 81 14.40 -22.16 -3.00
CA ALA A 81 14.82 -21.79 -1.64
C ALA A 81 15.87 -20.66 -1.61
N GLU A 82 16.71 -20.55 -2.65
CA GLU A 82 17.72 -19.49 -2.72
C GLU A 82 17.05 -18.15 -3.05
N THR A 83 16.20 -18.10 -4.04
CA THR A 83 15.45 -16.88 -4.40
C THR A 83 14.53 -16.44 -3.26
N GLU A 84 13.80 -17.34 -2.60
CA GLU A 84 12.96 -17.03 -1.42
C GLU A 84 13.81 -16.41 -0.29
N LYS A 85 14.98 -16.97 0.00
CA LYS A 85 15.89 -16.41 1.00
C LYS A 85 16.31 -14.97 0.71
N TYR A 86 16.62 -14.64 -0.55
CA TYR A 86 16.98 -13.28 -0.91
C TYR A 86 15.77 -12.35 -0.97
N TYR A 87 14.61 -12.86 -1.32
CA TYR A 87 13.34 -12.12 -1.20
C TYR A 87 13.07 -11.72 0.26
N ASP A 88 13.20 -12.67 1.19
CA ASP A 88 13.03 -12.40 2.62
C ASP A 88 14.04 -11.39 3.17
N LYS A 89 15.31 -11.49 2.76
CA LYS A 89 16.34 -10.49 3.09
C LYS A 89 15.98 -9.09 2.56
N LEU A 90 15.46 -9.00 1.34
CA LEU A 90 15.04 -7.74 0.76
C LEU A 90 13.85 -7.15 1.53
N HIS A 91 12.90 -7.99 1.92
CA HIS A 91 11.78 -7.58 2.75
C HIS A 91 12.23 -7.07 4.13
N GLU A 92 13.17 -7.77 4.77
CA GLU A 92 13.76 -7.34 6.04
C GLU A 92 14.52 -6.01 5.90
N PHE A 93 15.31 -5.85 4.83
CA PHE A 93 15.97 -4.57 4.52
C PHE A 93 14.97 -3.43 4.42
N LEU A 94 13.87 -3.58 3.68
CA LEU A 94 12.83 -2.56 3.58
C LEU A 94 12.14 -2.29 4.91
N PHE A 95 11.91 -3.35 5.69
CA PHE A 95 11.30 -3.20 7.00
C PHE A 95 12.12 -2.30 7.92
N GLU A 96 13.44 -2.50 7.96
CA GLU A 96 14.33 -1.71 8.79
C GLU A 96 14.61 -0.31 8.21
N SER A 97 14.82 -0.21 6.88
CA SER A 97 15.27 1.02 6.25
C SER A 97 14.16 1.97 5.86
N VAL A 98 12.95 1.45 5.59
CA VAL A 98 11.80 2.22 5.09
C VAL A 98 10.70 2.29 6.14
N TYR A 99 10.13 1.15 6.54
CA TYR A 99 8.94 1.15 7.40
C TYR A 99 9.21 1.61 8.84
N LYS A 100 10.45 1.46 9.32
CA LYS A 100 10.88 2.00 10.61
C LYS A 100 11.51 3.40 10.51
N ASN A 101 11.66 3.94 9.30
CA ASN A 101 12.35 5.21 9.11
C ASN A 101 11.59 6.36 9.80
N PRO A 102 12.25 7.15 10.66
CA PRO A 102 11.61 8.27 11.36
C PRO A 102 11.02 9.33 10.42
N VAL A 103 11.61 9.53 9.22
CA VAL A 103 11.10 10.49 8.24
C VAL A 103 9.75 10.03 7.70
N ALA A 104 9.61 8.76 7.30
CA ALA A 104 8.33 8.20 6.89
C ALA A 104 7.30 8.25 8.04
N LYS A 105 7.72 7.90 9.26
CA LYS A 105 6.85 7.92 10.44
C LYS A 105 6.39 9.31 10.87
N SER A 106 7.16 10.35 10.59
CA SER A 106 6.75 11.73 10.92
C SER A 106 5.50 12.16 10.16
N GLU A 107 5.35 11.70 8.90
CA GLU A 107 4.16 11.99 8.10
C GLU A 107 2.94 11.16 8.55
N GLU A 108 3.13 9.93 9.01
CA GLU A 108 2.05 9.08 9.55
C GLU A 108 1.32 9.75 10.72
N THR A 109 2.04 10.51 11.57
CA THR A 109 1.43 11.20 12.71
C THR A 109 0.42 12.28 12.28
N LYS A 110 0.54 12.82 11.07
CA LYS A 110 -0.37 13.83 10.52
C LYS A 110 -1.67 13.20 10.01
N VAL A 111 -1.64 11.93 9.60
CA VAL A 111 -2.78 11.22 9.01
C VAL A 111 -3.96 11.15 9.98
N SER A 112 -3.71 10.88 11.26
CA SER A 112 -4.78 10.86 12.28
C SER A 112 -5.53 12.18 12.35
N GLY A 113 -4.82 13.31 12.28
CA GLY A 113 -5.44 14.64 12.29
C GLY A 113 -6.32 14.89 11.06
N ILE A 114 -5.89 14.42 9.89
CA ILE A 114 -6.68 14.51 8.65
C ILE A 114 -7.95 13.65 8.77
N VAL A 115 -7.80 12.38 9.13
CA VAL A 115 -8.94 11.45 9.26
C VAL A 115 -9.94 11.95 10.31
N GLU A 116 -9.48 12.35 11.50
CA GLU A 116 -10.34 12.91 12.53
C GLU A 116 -11.07 14.18 12.08
N GLY A 117 -10.36 15.07 11.38
CA GLY A 117 -10.95 16.28 10.83
C GLY A 117 -12.07 15.97 9.84
N LEU A 118 -11.81 15.09 8.88
CA LEU A 118 -12.82 14.65 7.90
C LEU A 118 -14.03 14.00 8.57
N ILE A 119 -13.81 13.08 9.53
CA ILE A 119 -14.90 12.45 10.28
C ILE A 119 -15.75 13.52 10.99
N LYS A 120 -15.14 14.42 11.74
CA LYS A 120 -15.82 15.49 12.47
C LYS A 120 -16.64 16.39 11.51
N TYR A 121 -16.06 16.72 10.35
CA TYR A 121 -16.72 17.58 9.37
C TYR A 121 -17.95 16.90 8.75
N PHE A 122 -17.79 15.70 8.19
CA PHE A 122 -18.89 15.00 7.52
C PHE A 122 -19.95 14.48 8.50
N PHE A 123 -19.53 14.19 9.73
CA PHE A 123 -20.50 13.88 10.79
C PHE A 123 -21.41 15.05 11.14
N LYS A 124 -20.87 16.28 11.10
CA LYS A 124 -21.64 17.52 11.33
C LYS A 124 -22.41 17.96 10.08
N ASN A 125 -21.90 17.69 8.90
CA ASN A 125 -22.43 18.16 7.61
C ASN A 125 -22.63 16.98 6.65
N PRO A 126 -23.49 16.01 6.96
CA PRO A 126 -23.65 14.81 6.14
C PRO A 126 -24.13 15.12 4.73
N GLU A 127 -24.88 16.19 4.54
CA GLU A 127 -25.39 16.67 3.23
C GLU A 127 -24.26 17.08 2.26
N LYS A 128 -23.01 17.18 2.72
CA LYS A 128 -21.83 17.44 1.89
C LYS A 128 -21.22 16.18 1.28
N MET A 129 -21.68 15.01 1.70
CA MET A 129 -21.26 13.74 1.09
C MET A 129 -21.96 13.51 -0.26
N PRO A 130 -21.39 12.71 -1.17
CA PRO A 130 -22.07 12.26 -2.38
C PRO A 130 -23.39 11.53 -2.09
N GLU A 131 -24.34 11.61 -3.03
CA GLU A 131 -25.70 11.07 -2.85
C GLU A 131 -25.75 9.59 -2.49
N GLU A 132 -24.79 8.79 -2.98
CA GLU A 132 -24.69 7.38 -2.67
C GLU A 132 -24.47 7.12 -1.17
N TYR A 133 -23.67 7.96 -0.49
CA TYR A 133 -23.45 7.87 0.95
C TYR A 133 -24.61 8.43 1.77
N LEU A 134 -25.40 9.36 1.22
CA LEU A 134 -26.64 9.80 1.84
C LEU A 134 -27.68 8.67 1.87
N LYS A 135 -27.74 7.83 0.84
CA LYS A 135 -28.58 6.63 0.83
C LYS A 135 -28.14 5.61 1.90
N ILE A 136 -26.82 5.42 2.07
CA ILE A 136 -26.28 4.57 3.14
C ILE A 136 -26.64 5.16 4.51
N ALA A 137 -26.50 6.49 4.69
CA ALA A 137 -26.84 7.15 5.93
C ALA A 137 -28.31 6.96 6.32
N ALA A 138 -29.21 6.96 5.35
CA ALA A 138 -30.64 6.73 5.56
C ALA A 138 -30.97 5.26 5.91
N ALA A 139 -30.22 4.31 5.35
CA ALA A 139 -30.46 2.88 5.52
C ALA A 139 -29.71 2.28 6.73
N GLU A 140 -28.46 2.68 6.96
CA GLU A 140 -27.54 2.03 7.91
C GLU A 140 -26.99 2.99 9.00
N GLY A 141 -27.37 4.25 8.92
CA GLY A 141 -26.94 5.26 9.88
C GLY A 141 -25.78 6.12 9.41
N LYS A 142 -25.67 7.28 10.02
CA LYS A 142 -24.70 8.33 9.65
C LYS A 142 -23.25 7.90 9.90
N GLU A 143 -23.00 7.20 10.99
CA GLU A 143 -21.69 6.69 11.37
C GLU A 143 -21.13 5.79 10.27
N ARG A 144 -21.95 4.87 9.78
CA ARG A 144 -21.57 3.94 8.71
C ARG A 144 -21.25 4.71 7.42
N ALA A 145 -22.13 5.60 7.00
CA ALA A 145 -21.96 6.36 5.76
C ALA A 145 -20.69 7.23 5.77
N VAL A 146 -20.40 7.92 6.88
CA VAL A 146 -19.20 8.74 7.03
C VAL A 146 -17.94 7.88 7.00
N THR A 147 -17.96 6.74 7.69
CA THR A 147 -16.84 5.80 7.69
C THR A 147 -16.57 5.26 6.30
N ASP A 148 -17.58 4.80 5.59
CA ASP A 148 -17.46 4.24 4.24
C ASP A 148 -16.98 5.30 3.23
N TYR A 149 -17.49 6.55 3.35
CA TYR A 149 -17.04 7.63 2.48
C TYR A 149 -15.55 7.94 2.66
N ILE A 150 -15.08 8.07 3.90
CA ILE A 150 -13.68 8.39 4.17
C ILE A 150 -12.77 7.20 3.85
N ALA A 151 -13.19 5.97 4.18
CA ALA A 151 -12.43 4.77 3.84
C ALA A 151 -12.33 4.51 2.33
N GLY A 152 -13.27 5.02 1.54
CA GLY A 152 -13.25 4.97 0.07
C GLY A 152 -12.39 6.04 -0.60
N MET A 153 -11.85 7.01 0.16
CA MET A 153 -10.97 8.03 -0.40
C MET A 153 -9.59 7.47 -0.70
N THR A 154 -8.99 7.93 -1.81
CA THR A 154 -7.53 7.80 -1.98
C THR A 154 -6.83 8.80 -1.06
N ASP A 155 -5.56 8.53 -0.70
CA ASP A 155 -4.76 9.42 0.15
C ASP A 155 -4.73 10.85 -0.39
N HIS A 156 -4.49 10.99 -1.70
CA HIS A 156 -4.47 12.30 -2.36
C HIS A 156 -5.82 13.02 -2.27
N TYR A 157 -6.92 12.30 -2.44
CA TYR A 157 -8.26 12.86 -2.35
C TYR A 157 -8.59 13.29 -0.91
N ALA A 158 -8.25 12.48 0.08
CA ALA A 158 -8.43 12.82 1.49
C ALA A 158 -7.67 14.10 1.89
N VAL A 159 -6.40 14.24 1.47
CA VAL A 159 -5.59 15.44 1.70
C VAL A 159 -6.20 16.66 1.01
N THR A 160 -6.67 16.50 -0.24
CA THR A 160 -7.31 17.59 -1.00
C THR A 160 -8.59 18.07 -0.33
N VAL A 161 -9.47 17.14 0.03
CA VAL A 161 -10.74 17.46 0.71
C VAL A 161 -10.50 18.10 2.07
N PHE A 162 -9.54 17.58 2.85
CA PHE A 162 -9.16 18.19 4.12
C PHE A 162 -8.65 19.62 3.94
N SER A 163 -7.80 19.84 2.93
CA SER A 163 -7.26 21.15 2.63
C SER A 163 -8.35 22.14 2.21
N ASP A 164 -9.31 21.69 1.38
CA ASP A 164 -10.43 22.51 0.94
C ASP A 164 -11.35 22.93 2.10
N ILE A 165 -11.46 22.10 3.14
CA ILE A 165 -12.30 22.35 4.31
C ILE A 165 -11.59 23.23 5.35
N TYR A 166 -10.31 22.96 5.62
CA TYR A 166 -9.61 23.52 6.79
C TYR A 166 -8.52 24.52 6.47
N ILE A 167 -8.04 24.58 5.23
CA ILE A 167 -6.99 25.52 4.82
C ILE A 167 -7.61 26.66 4.04
N PRO A 168 -7.50 27.90 4.54
CA PRO A 168 -7.96 29.08 3.79
C PRO A 168 -7.24 29.21 2.44
N LYS A 169 -8.01 29.43 1.38
CA LYS A 169 -7.43 29.73 0.06
C LYS A 169 -6.90 31.15 0.04
N ALA A 170 -5.71 31.33 -0.54
CA ALA A 170 -5.18 32.67 -0.77
C ALA A 170 -6.14 33.44 -1.70
N TRP A 171 -6.31 34.73 -1.42
CA TRP A 171 -7.09 35.59 -2.30
C TRP A 171 -6.34 35.72 -3.64
N SER A 172 -6.95 35.22 -4.70
CA SER A 172 -6.51 35.55 -6.06
C SER A 172 -6.89 37.01 -6.33
N ILE A 173 -5.88 37.86 -6.34
CA ILE A 173 -5.99 39.23 -6.81
C ILE A 173 -5.90 39.20 -8.34
#